data_980146f426ad64b308e18c8cc350ac98
#
_entry.id   980146f426ad64b308e18c8cc350ac98
#
_cell.length_a   1.000
_cell.length_b   1.000
_cell.length_c   1.000
_cell.angle_alpha   90.00
_cell.angle_beta   90.00
_cell.angle_gamma   90.00
#
_symmetry.space_group_name_H-M   'P 1'
#
loop_
_entity.id
_entity.type
_entity.pdbx_description
1 polymer ?
#
loop_
_entity_poly.entity_id
_entity_poly.type
_entity_poly.pdbx_seq_one_letter_code
_entity_poly.pdbx_strand_id
1 'polypeptide(L)' 'MTTDIESTVKNIFFEVFPNLSESDFSWDKEQKDYEHWDSFAQLNLITLTETKFDISFTLDESIGIKSASELLKNIKSHSS' A
#
# COMPACT_ATOMS: atom_id res chain seq x y z
N MET A 1 16.21 -15.42 -0.71
CA MET A 1 15.52 -15.17 0.18
C MET A 1 14.32 -14.52 -0.16
N THR A 2 13.43 -14.67 0.46
CA THR A 2 12.26 -14.24 0.11
C THR A 2 12.15 -12.88 0.34
N THR A 3 11.89 -12.18 -0.63
CA THR A 3 11.62 -10.92 -0.44
C THR A 3 10.40 -10.82 0.25
N ASP A 4 10.45 -10.18 1.22
CA ASP A 4 9.35 -10.07 1.97
C ASP A 4 8.53 -8.94 1.47
N ILE A 5 7.81 -9.17 0.38
CA ILE A 5 6.92 -8.18 -0.21
C ILE A 5 5.92 -7.69 0.82
N GLU A 6 5.39 -8.62 1.61
CA GLU A 6 4.41 -8.28 2.64
C GLU A 6 5.00 -7.34 3.68
N SER A 7 6.21 -7.62 4.12
CA SER A 7 6.87 -6.76 5.09
C SER A 7 7.10 -5.37 4.55
N THR A 8 7.50 -5.28 3.28
CA THR A 8 7.72 -3.99 2.64
C THR A 8 6.41 -3.20 2.53
N VAL A 9 5.32 -3.88 2.18
CA VAL A 9 4.02 -3.22 2.10
C VAL A 9 3.61 -2.69 3.47
N LYS A 10 3.79 -3.48 4.52
CA LYS A 10 3.50 -3.02 5.87
C LYS A 10 4.33 -1.78 6.22
N ASN A 11 5.61 -1.81 5.89
CA ASN A 11 6.47 -0.66 6.16
C ASN A 11 6.03 0.59 5.41
N ILE A 12 5.58 0.42 4.17
CA ILE A 12 5.04 1.54 3.40
C ILE A 12 3.85 2.15 4.13
N PHE A 13 2.96 1.31 4.63
CA PHE A 13 1.79 1.79 5.37
C PHE A 13 2.20 2.54 6.62
N PHE A 14 3.21 2.07 7.34
CA PHE A 14 3.68 2.75 8.54
C PHE A 14 4.34 4.09 8.21
N GLU A 15 4.96 4.20 7.03
CA GLU A 15 5.53 5.47 6.61
C GLU A 15 4.47 6.48 6.20
N VAL A 16 3.44 6.02 5.50
CA VAL A 16 2.37 6.90 5.04
C VAL A 16 1.44 7.29 6.19
N PHE A 17 1.25 6.38 7.13
CA PHE A 17 0.39 6.62 8.27
C PHE A 17 1.20 6.50 9.56
N PRO A 18 1.90 7.56 9.96
CA PRO A 18 2.83 7.47 11.10
C PRO A 18 2.18 7.09 12.42
N ASN A 19 0.89 7.34 12.56
CA ASN A 19 0.17 7.00 13.78
C ASN A 19 -0.40 5.59 13.78
N LEU A 20 -0.22 4.86 12.70
CA LEU A 20 -0.71 3.50 12.62
C LEU A 20 0.19 2.58 13.42
N SER A 21 -0.38 1.84 14.35
CA SER A 21 0.41 0.87 15.12
C SER A 21 0.33 -0.50 14.46
N GLU A 22 1.22 -1.38 14.86
CA GLU A 22 1.20 -2.73 14.32
C GLU A 22 -0.11 -3.44 14.63
N SER A 23 -0.67 -3.21 15.79
CA SER A 23 -1.92 -3.85 16.15
C SER A 23 -3.11 -3.30 15.36
N ASP A 24 -2.98 -2.09 14.84
CA ASP A 24 -4.05 -1.49 14.04
C ASP A 24 -3.96 -1.86 12.57
N PHE A 25 -2.82 -2.36 12.13
CA PHE A 25 -2.66 -2.72 10.73
C PHE A 25 -3.45 -4.00 10.43
N SER A 26 -4.16 -4.01 9.32
CA SER A 26 -4.85 -5.22 8.88
C SER A 26 -4.87 -5.22 7.36
N TRP A 27 -4.62 -6.39 6.78
CA TRP A 27 -4.64 -6.53 5.33
C TRP A 27 -6.02 -6.25 4.75
N ASP A 28 -7.06 -6.56 5.51
CA ASP A 28 -8.42 -6.39 5.04
C ASP A 28 -9.04 -5.04 5.35
N LYS A 29 -8.33 -4.21 6.10
CA LYS A 29 -8.85 -2.88 6.45
C LYS A 29 -8.88 -2.02 5.21
N GLU A 30 -10.02 -1.42 4.94
CA GLU A 30 -10.20 -0.63 3.73
C GLU A 30 -9.95 0.85 3.98
N GLN A 31 -9.80 1.58 2.92
CA GLN A 31 -9.55 3.02 2.98
C GLN A 31 -10.52 3.72 3.91
N LYS A 32 -11.79 3.35 3.84
CA LYS A 32 -12.82 3.99 4.64
C LYS A 32 -12.65 3.76 6.14
N ASP A 33 -11.87 2.74 6.50
CA ASP A 33 -11.63 2.40 7.90
C ASP A 33 -10.42 3.12 8.49
N TYR A 34 -9.65 3.82 7.66
CA TYR A 34 -8.50 4.58 8.12
C TYR A 34 -8.90 6.03 8.28
N GLU A 35 -8.47 6.65 9.36
CA GLU A 35 -8.82 8.04 9.61
C GLU A 35 -8.19 9.01 8.64
N HIS A 36 -7.01 8.73 8.20
CA HIS A 36 -6.23 9.70 7.43
C HIS A 36 -5.89 9.24 6.01
N TRP A 37 -6.62 8.29 5.49
CA TRP A 37 -6.36 7.82 4.12
C TRP A 37 -7.18 8.67 3.14
N ASP A 38 -6.66 9.84 2.86
CA ASP A 38 -7.28 10.76 1.91
C ASP A 38 -6.50 10.71 0.59
N SER A 39 -6.76 11.66 -0.29
CA SER A 39 -6.11 11.70 -1.61
C SER A 39 -4.61 11.89 -1.50
N PHE A 40 -4.14 12.65 -0.53
CA PHE A 40 -2.72 12.83 -0.31
C PHE A 40 -2.08 11.52 0.13
N ALA A 41 -2.70 10.83 1.06
CA ALA A 41 -2.18 9.55 1.54
C ALA A 41 -2.15 8.53 0.40
N GLN A 42 -3.19 8.54 -0.43
CA GLN A 42 -3.24 7.64 -1.58
C GLN A 42 -2.08 7.91 -2.52
N LEU A 43 -1.82 9.16 -2.83
CA LEU A 43 -0.71 9.53 -3.71
C LEU A 43 0.63 9.09 -3.12
N ASN A 44 0.83 9.34 -1.84
CA ASN A 44 2.06 8.95 -1.16
C ASN A 44 2.24 7.43 -1.17
N LEU A 45 1.16 6.71 -0.90
CA LEU A 45 1.18 5.26 -0.87
C LEU A 45 1.59 4.70 -2.23
N ILE A 46 0.99 5.20 -3.29
CA ILE A 46 1.28 4.75 -4.65
C ILE A 46 2.72 5.10 -5.02
N THR A 47 3.13 6.33 -4.76
CA THR A 47 4.47 6.79 -5.12
C THR A 47 5.56 5.99 -4.40
N LEU A 48 5.38 5.75 -3.10
CA LEU A 48 6.35 4.97 -2.35
C LEU A 48 6.42 3.54 -2.86
N THR A 49 5.27 2.96 -3.18
CA THR A 49 5.23 1.60 -3.68
C THR A 49 5.94 1.50 -5.02
N GLU A 50 5.67 2.44 -5.91
CA GLU A 50 6.31 2.44 -7.23
C GLU A 50 7.83 2.55 -7.09
N THR A 51 8.28 3.38 -6.16
CA THR A 51 9.70 3.59 -5.95
C THR A 51 10.36 2.35 -5.35
N LYS A 52 9.74 1.76 -4.35
CA LYS A 52 10.35 0.64 -3.65
C LYS A 52 10.39 -0.64 -4.47
N PHE A 53 9.42 -0.81 -5.35
CA PHE A 53 9.34 -2.02 -6.17
C PHE A 53 9.73 -1.79 -7.61
N ASP A 54 10.03 -0.56 -7.97
CA ASP A 54 10.41 -0.19 -9.34
C ASP A 54 9.35 -0.63 -10.35
N ILE A 55 8.11 -0.26 -10.06
CA ILE A 55 6.97 -0.56 -10.92
C ILE A 55 6.16 0.70 -11.13
N SER A 56 5.24 0.67 -12.08
CA SER A 56 4.34 1.78 -12.34
C SER A 56 2.91 1.27 -12.38
N PHE A 57 2.05 1.95 -11.66
CA PHE A 57 0.62 1.62 -11.69
C PHE A 57 -0.09 2.49 -12.70
N THR A 58 -1.12 1.94 -13.34
CA THR A 58 -1.99 2.77 -14.17
C THR A 58 -2.88 3.60 -13.26
N LEU A 59 -3.52 4.60 -13.83
CA LEU A 59 -4.45 5.42 -13.06
C LEU A 59 -5.56 4.58 -12.47
N ASP A 60 -6.11 3.65 -13.26
CA ASP A 60 -7.17 2.78 -12.78
C ASP A 60 -6.72 1.92 -11.61
N GLU A 61 -5.50 1.41 -11.68
CA GLU A 61 -4.94 0.61 -10.59
C GLU A 61 -4.79 1.46 -9.33
N SER A 62 -4.27 2.66 -9.50
CA SER A 62 -4.05 3.56 -8.37
C SER A 62 -5.35 3.92 -7.67
N ILE A 63 -6.39 4.18 -8.43
CA ILE A 63 -7.67 4.55 -7.88
C ILE A 63 -8.32 3.35 -7.18
N GLY A 64 -8.10 2.16 -7.71
CA GLY A 64 -8.74 0.96 -7.18
C GLY A 64 -8.11 0.35 -5.94
N ILE A 65 -6.91 0.80 -5.57
CA ILE A 65 -6.24 0.26 -4.40
C ILE A 65 -6.82 0.91 -3.14
N LYS A 66 -7.60 0.14 -2.41
CA LYS A 66 -8.30 0.65 -1.23
C LYS A 66 -8.02 -0.16 0.03
N SER A 67 -7.05 -1.07 -0.03
CA SER A 67 -6.65 -1.85 1.14
C SER A 67 -5.23 -2.34 0.93
N ALA A 68 -4.60 -2.79 1.99
CA ALA A 68 -3.25 -3.35 1.90
C ALA A 68 -3.26 -4.62 1.05
N SER A 69 -4.32 -5.40 1.14
CA SER A 69 -4.46 -6.61 0.31
C SER A 69 -4.48 -6.27 -1.17
N GLU A 70 -5.19 -5.23 -1.53
CA GLU A 70 -5.27 -4.83 -2.93
C GLU A 70 -3.94 -4.30 -3.42
N LEU A 71 -3.23 -3.55 -2.59
CA LEU A 71 -1.90 -3.08 -2.93
C LEU A 71 -0.97 -4.26 -3.17
N LEU A 72 -0.98 -5.23 -2.26
CA LEU A 72 -0.15 -6.41 -2.38
C LEU A 72 -0.45 -7.18 -3.65
N LYS A 73 -1.73 -7.35 -3.96
CA LYS A 73 -2.16 -8.05 -5.15
C LYS A 73 -1.64 -7.36 -6.42
N ASN A 74 -1.74 -6.05 -6.46
CA ASN A 74 -1.26 -5.29 -7.62
C ASN A 74 0.26 -5.37 -7.77
N ILE A 75 0.98 -5.34 -6.66
CA ILE A 75 2.43 -5.50 -6.71
C ILE A 75 2.80 -6.86 -7.28
N LYS A 76 2.15 -7.90 -6.81
CA LYS A 76 2.43 -9.25 -7.31
C LYS A 76 2.11 -9.39 -8.78
N SER A 77 1.05 -8.74 -9.22
CA SER A 77 0.67 -8.76 -10.63
C SER A 77 1.73 -8.10 -11.50
N HIS A 78 2.34 -7.03 -11.02
CA HIS A 78 3.38 -6.34 -11.77
C HIS A 78 4.74 -7.05 -11.71
N SER A 79 4.93 -7.90 -10.72
CA SER A 79 6.22 -8.56 -10.54
C SER A 79 6.33 -9.89 -11.24
N SER A 80 5.25 -10.42 -11.69
CA SER A 80 5.28 -11.77 -12.28
C SER A 80 5.63 -11.76 -13.75
#